data_b28d7bdaec388505047afc10f9490c16
#
_entry.id   b28d7bdaec388505047afc10f9490c16
#
_cell.length_a   1.000
_cell.length_b   1.000
_cell.length_c   1.000
_cell.angle_alpha   90.00
_cell.angle_beta   90.00
_cell.angle_gamma   90.00
#
_symmetry.space_group_name_H-M   'P 1'
#
loop_
_entity.id
_entity.type
_entity.pdbx_description
1 polymer ?
#
loop_
_entity_poly.entity_id
_entity_poly.type
_entity_poly.pdbx_seq_one_letter_code
_entity_poly.pdbx_strand_id
1 'polypeptide(L)'
;MAPTTYAGPSAGLPDQTALHTGRAVFTEAYAVIPRGVMRDIVTSALPHWTQTRVWIIARPMTGFSETFSQYIVEVAPGGGSDKPELNAEAEGVLFVVDGELALTLEGKPHQLRAGGYAFLPPGARWTLHNTSSSPARFHWVRKRYEAVEGIELPSAFVTNEQDVAIRWMPDTRDTWGTTRFVEPDDVRHDMHVNIVTLEPGAVIPFEETHVMEHGLYVLEGKAVYRLNRDWVEVEAGDFMWLRAFCPQACYAGPNRFRYLLYKDVNRHARLGL
;
A
#
# COMPACT_ATOMS: atom_id res chain seq x y z
N MET A 1 7.49 -15.39 17.42
CA MET A 1 8.18 -14.70 16.31
C MET A 1 8.48 -13.29 16.76
N ALA A 2 9.62 -12.70 16.36
CA ALA A 2 9.87 -11.28 16.59
C ALA A 2 8.81 -10.47 15.83
N PRO A 3 8.33 -9.34 16.39
CA PRO A 3 7.38 -8.50 15.67
C PRO A 3 8.00 -8.00 14.35
N THR A 4 7.25 -8.10 13.27
CA THR A 4 7.67 -7.59 11.97
C THR A 4 7.61 -6.06 12.03
N THR A 5 8.74 -5.41 11.74
CA THR A 5 8.82 -3.95 11.66
C THR A 5 9.16 -3.56 10.23
N TYR A 6 8.28 -2.80 9.61
CA TYR A 6 8.45 -2.31 8.26
C TYR A 6 9.04 -0.90 8.24
N ALA A 7 9.74 -0.57 7.15
CA ALA A 7 10.25 0.76 6.94
C ALA A 7 9.11 1.79 6.81
N GLY A 8 9.34 2.97 7.35
CA GLY A 8 8.43 4.11 7.27
C GLY A 8 9.18 5.43 7.16
N PRO A 9 8.50 6.54 6.89
CA PRO A 9 9.12 7.86 6.84
C PRO A 9 9.74 8.24 8.18
N SER A 10 10.85 8.96 8.12
CA SER A 10 11.51 9.49 9.31
C SER A 10 10.92 10.84 9.69
N ALA A 11 10.82 11.10 10.98
CA ALA A 11 10.44 12.41 11.50
C ALA A 11 11.59 13.42 11.35
N GLY A 12 11.24 14.70 11.30
CA GLY A 12 12.16 15.84 11.27
C GLY A 12 12.88 16.06 9.95
N LEU A 13 13.70 17.11 9.92
CA LEU A 13 14.52 17.44 8.76
C LEU A 13 15.73 16.50 8.67
N PRO A 14 16.15 16.12 7.45
CA PRO A 14 17.40 15.39 7.26
C PRO A 14 18.61 16.32 7.49
N ASP A 15 19.76 15.74 7.75
CA ASP A 15 21.03 16.46 7.64
C ASP A 15 21.18 17.03 6.24
N GLN A 16 21.84 18.19 6.12
CA GLN A 16 22.02 18.85 4.81
C GLN A 16 22.74 17.94 3.79
N THR A 17 23.62 17.09 4.25
CA THR A 17 24.33 16.10 3.43
C THR A 17 23.44 14.95 2.93
N ALA A 18 22.28 14.73 3.57
CA ALA A 18 21.33 13.70 3.18
C ALA A 18 20.23 14.21 2.23
N LEU A 19 20.26 15.48 1.82
CA LEU A 19 19.25 16.10 0.96
C LEU A 19 19.27 15.62 -0.50
N HIS A 20 20.39 15.07 -0.95
CA HIS A 20 20.52 14.61 -2.33
C HIS A 20 20.32 13.10 -2.42
N THR A 21 19.26 12.70 -3.07
CA THR A 21 19.06 11.33 -3.55
C THR A 21 18.88 11.37 -5.06
N GLY A 22 19.79 10.77 -5.82
CA GLY A 22 19.66 10.63 -7.27
C GLY A 22 18.58 9.65 -7.71
N ARG A 23 17.84 9.03 -6.76
CA ARG A 23 16.81 8.02 -7.05
C ARG A 23 15.40 8.59 -7.17
N ALA A 24 15.17 9.85 -6.76
CA ALA A 24 13.87 10.48 -6.92
C ALA A 24 13.61 10.76 -8.39
N VAL A 25 12.55 10.17 -8.93
CA VAL A 25 12.20 10.26 -10.36
C VAL A 25 10.70 10.45 -10.49
N PHE A 26 10.30 11.30 -11.42
CA PHE A 26 8.92 11.45 -11.86
C PHE A 26 8.88 11.57 -13.39
N THR A 27 8.24 10.61 -14.02
CA THR A 27 8.07 10.54 -15.49
C THR A 27 6.58 10.36 -15.83
N GLU A 28 6.25 10.36 -17.12
CA GLU A 28 4.88 10.04 -17.59
C GLU A 28 4.49 8.57 -17.39
N ALA A 29 5.45 7.67 -17.21
CA ALA A 29 5.21 6.23 -17.13
C ALA A 29 5.32 5.69 -15.69
N TYR A 30 6.14 6.30 -14.86
CA TYR A 30 6.36 5.87 -13.48
C TYR A 30 6.93 7.00 -12.61
N ALA A 31 6.80 6.84 -11.31
CA ALA A 31 7.50 7.67 -10.33
C ALA A 31 8.20 6.79 -9.29
N VAL A 32 9.33 7.28 -8.77
CA VAL A 32 10.00 6.72 -7.59
C VAL A 32 10.14 7.84 -6.56
N ILE A 33 9.56 7.64 -5.40
CA ILE A 33 9.63 8.55 -4.25
C ILE A 33 10.44 7.84 -3.16
N PRO A 34 11.74 8.08 -3.07
CA PRO A 34 12.60 7.45 -2.08
C PRO A 34 12.21 7.86 -0.66
N ARG A 35 12.40 6.96 0.30
CA ARG A 35 12.19 7.20 1.73
C ARG A 35 12.82 8.52 2.20
N GLY A 36 14.02 8.87 1.68
CA GLY A 36 14.76 10.06 2.06
C GLY A 36 14.09 11.39 1.71
N VAL A 37 13.15 11.41 0.74
CA VAL A 37 12.42 12.62 0.33
C VAL A 37 11.04 12.74 0.96
N MET A 38 10.54 11.68 1.60
CA MET A 38 9.30 11.70 2.38
C MET A 38 9.59 12.19 3.81
N ARG A 39 9.57 13.52 4.00
CA ARG A 39 9.85 14.14 5.30
C ARG A 39 8.60 14.81 5.87
N ASP A 40 8.59 14.99 7.18
CA ASP A 40 7.41 15.45 7.92
C ASP A 40 7.21 16.97 7.94
N ILE A 41 8.02 17.73 7.21
CA ILE A 41 7.78 19.18 7.05
C ILE A 41 6.46 19.48 6.33
N VAL A 42 5.88 18.49 5.67
CA VAL A 42 4.63 18.57 4.92
C VAL A 42 3.64 17.48 5.33
N THR A 43 3.66 17.06 6.58
CA THR A 43 2.62 16.16 7.09
C THR A 43 1.26 16.82 7.05
N SER A 44 0.24 16.04 6.74
CA SER A 44 -1.14 16.50 6.70
C SER A 44 -1.90 16.08 7.95
N ALA A 45 -2.87 16.91 8.34
CA ALA A 45 -3.89 16.55 9.31
C ALA A 45 -5.14 16.07 8.58
N LEU A 46 -5.79 15.05 9.10
CA LEU A 46 -7.06 14.54 8.58
C LEU A 46 -8.22 15.08 9.42
N PRO A 47 -9.34 15.49 8.78
CA PRO A 47 -10.56 15.85 9.52
C PRO A 47 -11.03 14.70 10.41
N HIS A 48 -11.47 15.01 11.63
CA HIS A 48 -11.96 14.03 12.62
C HIS A 48 -10.92 13.03 13.14
N TRP A 49 -9.65 13.24 12.85
CA TRP A 49 -8.54 12.48 13.44
C TRP A 49 -7.83 13.32 14.50
N THR A 50 -7.51 12.70 15.62
CA THR A 50 -6.77 13.32 16.74
C THR A 50 -5.42 12.67 16.92
N GLN A 51 -4.42 13.46 17.32
CA GLN A 51 -3.05 12.97 17.60
C GLN A 51 -2.49 12.05 16.48
N THR A 52 -2.69 12.51 15.23
CA THR A 52 -2.38 11.73 14.04
C THR A 52 -1.55 12.56 13.06
N ARG A 53 -0.55 11.94 12.46
CA ARG A 53 0.27 12.50 11.38
C ARG A 53 0.07 11.68 10.13
N VAL A 54 0.05 12.33 8.98
CA VAL A 54 -0.22 11.68 7.70
C VAL A 54 0.79 12.11 6.66
N TRP A 55 1.41 11.16 6.01
CA TRP A 55 2.18 11.36 4.78
C TRP A 55 1.33 10.88 3.60
N ILE A 56 0.94 11.81 2.75
CA ILE A 56 0.20 11.50 1.52
C ILE A 56 1.22 11.19 0.44
N ILE A 57 1.41 9.93 0.13
CA ILE A 57 2.40 9.47 -0.86
C ILE A 57 1.83 9.32 -2.26
N ALA A 58 0.50 9.17 -2.35
CA ALA A 58 -0.24 9.16 -3.60
C ALA A 58 -1.63 9.77 -3.39
N ARG A 59 -2.10 10.53 -4.38
CA ARG A 59 -3.46 11.08 -4.43
C ARG A 59 -3.93 11.18 -5.87
N PRO A 60 -5.23 11.07 -6.16
CA PRO A 60 -5.74 11.18 -7.53
C PRO A 60 -5.41 12.54 -8.14
N MET A 61 -4.70 12.49 -9.25
CA MET A 61 -4.42 13.66 -10.10
C MET A 61 -4.05 13.18 -11.50
N THR A 62 -4.29 14.00 -12.50
CA THR A 62 -3.96 13.69 -13.88
C THR A 62 -2.49 13.37 -14.05
N GLY A 63 -2.19 12.19 -14.60
CA GLY A 63 -0.84 11.72 -14.87
C GLY A 63 -0.09 11.17 -13.64
N PHE A 64 -0.78 10.97 -12.51
CA PHE A 64 -0.20 10.33 -11.34
C PHE A 64 -1.29 9.82 -10.40
N SER A 65 -1.28 8.51 -10.08
CA SER A 65 -2.20 7.92 -9.11
C SER A 65 -3.67 8.24 -9.38
N GLU A 66 -4.10 8.07 -10.64
CA GLU A 66 -5.42 8.55 -11.07
C GLU A 66 -6.58 7.83 -10.38
N THR A 67 -6.36 6.59 -9.96
CA THR A 67 -7.43 5.73 -9.42
C THR A 67 -7.46 5.64 -7.89
N PHE A 68 -6.38 6.04 -7.18
CA PHE A 68 -6.26 5.78 -5.75
C PHE A 68 -5.54 6.88 -4.97
N SER A 69 -5.71 6.83 -3.64
CA SER A 69 -4.84 7.51 -2.67
C SER A 69 -4.14 6.50 -1.80
N GLN A 70 -2.88 6.77 -1.45
CA GLN A 70 -2.16 5.99 -0.45
C GLN A 70 -1.51 6.92 0.57
N TYR A 71 -1.80 6.65 1.83
CA TYR A 71 -1.29 7.40 2.97
C TYR A 71 -0.47 6.48 3.87
N ILE A 72 0.54 7.03 4.49
CA ILE A 72 1.15 6.47 5.69
C ILE A 72 0.60 7.28 6.86
N VAL A 73 -0.05 6.62 7.80
CA VAL A 73 -0.70 7.24 8.94
C VAL A 73 0.00 6.78 10.21
N GLU A 74 0.45 7.73 11.02
CA GLU A 74 0.97 7.49 12.36
C GLU A 74 -0.02 8.02 13.38
N VAL A 75 -0.42 7.17 14.32
CA VAL A 75 -1.35 7.49 15.40
C VAL A 75 -0.61 7.41 16.71
N ALA A 76 -0.47 8.54 17.40
CA ALA A 76 0.14 8.59 18.71
C ALA A 76 -0.77 7.91 19.78
N PRO A 77 -0.24 7.55 20.95
CA PRO A 77 -1.04 7.03 22.07
C PRO A 77 -2.25 7.91 22.37
N GLY A 78 -3.44 7.30 22.47
CA GLY A 78 -4.71 8.00 22.68
C GLY A 78 -5.28 8.73 21.45
N GLY A 79 -4.60 8.66 20.31
CA GLY A 79 -5.07 9.21 19.06
C GLY A 79 -6.01 8.28 18.30
N GLY A 80 -6.56 8.79 17.18
CA GLY A 80 -7.44 8.04 16.30
C GLY A 80 -8.64 8.81 15.80
N SER A 81 -9.69 8.11 15.38
CA SER A 81 -10.91 8.71 14.85
C SER A 81 -12.14 7.84 15.07
N ASP A 82 -13.27 8.50 15.41
CA ASP A 82 -14.60 7.90 15.42
C ASP A 82 -15.33 8.04 14.07
N LYS A 83 -14.77 8.85 13.16
CA LYS A 83 -15.27 9.06 11.79
C LYS A 83 -14.10 9.12 10.82
N PRO A 84 -13.41 8.00 10.60
CA PRO A 84 -12.16 8.01 9.84
C PRO A 84 -12.35 8.33 8.36
N GLU A 85 -13.44 7.86 7.75
CA GLU A 85 -13.77 8.07 6.34
C GLU A 85 -15.05 8.93 6.21
N LEU A 86 -14.95 9.99 5.42
CA LEU A 86 -16.06 10.91 5.17
C LEU A 86 -16.73 10.67 3.81
N ASN A 87 -16.05 9.96 2.91
CA ASN A 87 -16.58 9.65 1.59
C ASN A 87 -17.25 8.27 1.62
N ALA A 88 -18.58 8.25 1.56
CA ALA A 88 -19.36 7.02 1.57
C ALA A 88 -19.15 6.12 0.33
N GLU A 89 -18.60 6.66 -0.75
CA GLU A 89 -18.27 5.89 -1.96
C GLU A 89 -16.86 5.29 -1.93
N ALA A 90 -16.05 5.68 -0.92
CA ALA A 90 -14.70 5.15 -0.81
C ALA A 90 -14.70 3.75 -0.21
N GLU A 91 -13.97 2.86 -0.84
CA GLU A 91 -13.45 1.64 -0.24
C GLU A 91 -12.02 1.86 0.25
N GLY A 92 -11.55 1.06 1.17
CA GLY A 92 -10.22 1.22 1.73
C GLY A 92 -9.59 -0.09 2.20
N VAL A 93 -8.28 -0.05 2.28
CA VAL A 93 -7.48 -1.08 2.93
C VAL A 93 -6.59 -0.42 3.99
N LEU A 94 -6.62 -0.97 5.19
CA LEU A 94 -5.64 -0.67 6.24
C LEU A 94 -4.63 -1.82 6.30
N PHE A 95 -3.34 -1.48 6.28
CA PHE A 95 -2.26 -2.44 6.49
C PHE A 95 -1.31 -1.91 7.56
N VAL A 96 -1.30 -2.55 8.73
CA VAL A 96 -0.49 -2.11 9.87
C VAL A 96 0.96 -2.53 9.68
N VAL A 97 1.87 -1.58 9.80
CA VAL A 97 3.31 -1.81 9.66
C VAL A 97 4.06 -1.75 10.98
N ASP A 98 3.51 -1.07 11.99
CA ASP A 98 4.14 -0.94 13.31
C ASP A 98 3.10 -0.63 14.38
N GLY A 99 3.33 -1.14 15.60
CA GLY A 99 2.47 -0.92 16.75
C GLY A 99 1.16 -1.71 16.72
N GLU A 100 0.20 -1.23 17.50
CA GLU A 100 -1.12 -1.86 17.66
C GLU A 100 -2.24 -0.82 17.57
N LEU A 101 -3.35 -1.20 16.94
CA LEU A 101 -4.53 -0.35 16.72
C LEU A 101 -5.81 -1.11 17.06
N ALA A 102 -6.69 -0.48 17.82
CA ALA A 102 -8.03 -0.98 18.07
C ALA A 102 -8.97 -0.49 16.95
N LEU A 103 -9.44 -1.43 16.14
CA LEU A 103 -10.42 -1.20 15.07
C LEU A 103 -11.79 -1.71 15.53
N THR A 104 -12.82 -0.88 15.48
CA THR A 104 -14.19 -1.37 15.50
C THR A 104 -14.74 -1.33 14.08
N LEU A 105 -15.13 -2.46 13.52
CA LEU A 105 -15.63 -2.60 12.17
C LEU A 105 -17.01 -3.27 12.18
N GLU A 106 -18.03 -2.59 11.66
CA GLU A 106 -19.43 -3.03 11.70
C GLU A 106 -19.88 -3.45 13.11
N GLY A 107 -19.44 -2.69 14.13
CA GLY A 107 -19.73 -2.94 15.55
C GLY A 107 -18.94 -4.07 16.19
N LYS A 108 -18.03 -4.71 15.46
CA LYS A 108 -17.17 -5.78 16.00
C LYS A 108 -15.78 -5.23 16.32
N PRO A 109 -15.26 -5.47 17.53
CA PRO A 109 -13.91 -5.05 17.91
C PRO A 109 -12.85 -5.99 17.30
N HIS A 110 -11.75 -5.41 16.84
CA HIS A 110 -10.57 -6.10 16.33
C HIS A 110 -9.31 -5.42 16.85
N GLN A 111 -8.28 -6.21 17.13
CA GLN A 111 -6.94 -5.69 17.43
C GLN A 111 -6.04 -5.93 16.23
N LEU A 112 -5.61 -4.85 15.60
CA LEU A 112 -4.66 -4.91 14.48
C LEU A 112 -3.24 -4.73 15.01
N ARG A 113 -2.32 -5.58 14.56
CA ARG A 113 -0.88 -5.52 14.83
C ARG A 113 -0.12 -5.48 13.52
N ALA A 114 1.20 -5.35 13.58
CA ALA A 114 2.03 -5.42 12.37
C ALA A 114 1.67 -6.64 11.50
N GLY A 115 1.48 -6.42 10.19
CA GLY A 115 0.91 -7.40 9.25
C GLY A 115 -0.62 -7.47 9.25
N GLY A 116 -1.30 -6.78 10.17
CA GLY A 116 -2.77 -6.72 10.21
C GLY A 116 -3.34 -6.02 8.99
N TYR A 117 -4.35 -6.62 8.40
CA TYR A 117 -5.03 -6.17 7.20
C TYR A 117 -6.54 -6.04 7.45
N ALA A 118 -7.12 -4.92 7.05
CA ALA A 118 -8.57 -4.73 7.07
C ALA A 118 -9.05 -4.21 5.72
N PHE A 119 -10.04 -4.87 5.14
CA PHE A 119 -10.76 -4.37 3.97
C PHE A 119 -12.05 -3.69 4.41
N LEU A 120 -12.24 -2.47 3.92
CA LEU A 120 -13.34 -1.58 4.26
C LEU A 120 -14.13 -1.28 2.98
N PRO A 121 -15.28 -1.92 2.74
CA PRO A 121 -16.10 -1.62 1.58
C PRO A 121 -16.71 -0.21 1.66
N PRO A 122 -17.29 0.32 0.57
CA PRO A 122 -18.00 1.59 0.58
C PRO A 122 -19.10 1.61 1.67
N GLY A 123 -19.18 2.71 2.41
CA GLY A 123 -20.15 2.89 3.49
C GLY A 123 -19.89 2.08 4.76
N ALA A 124 -18.78 1.38 4.87
CA ALA A 124 -18.40 0.65 6.08
C ALA A 124 -18.37 1.57 7.30
N ARG A 125 -18.94 1.11 8.41
CA ARG A 125 -18.92 1.84 9.70
C ARG A 125 -17.73 1.34 10.52
N TRP A 126 -16.76 2.21 10.75
CA TRP A 126 -15.58 1.85 11.49
C TRP A 126 -15.02 3.01 12.31
N THR A 127 -14.28 2.66 13.36
CA THR A 127 -13.49 3.58 14.18
C THR A 127 -12.09 3.01 14.34
N LEU A 128 -11.09 3.84 14.52
CA LEU A 128 -9.71 3.38 14.73
C LEU A 128 -9.04 4.21 15.80
N HIS A 129 -8.47 3.54 16.80
CA HIS A 129 -7.80 4.18 17.92
C HIS A 129 -6.52 3.47 18.30
N ASN A 130 -5.52 4.25 18.68
CA ASN A 130 -4.33 3.72 19.34
C ASN A 130 -4.54 3.74 20.87
N THR A 131 -4.84 2.58 21.43
CA THR A 131 -5.01 2.40 22.88
C THR A 131 -3.71 1.94 23.57
N SER A 132 -2.63 1.77 22.82
CA SER A 132 -1.31 1.38 23.34
C SER A 132 -0.51 2.58 23.86
N SER A 133 0.63 2.32 24.48
CA SER A 133 1.55 3.36 24.98
C SER A 133 2.59 3.84 23.96
N SER A 134 2.62 3.24 22.78
CA SER A 134 3.56 3.58 21.70
C SER A 134 2.82 4.02 20.44
N PRO A 135 3.41 4.84 19.58
CA PRO A 135 2.82 5.15 18.29
C PRO A 135 2.59 3.89 17.45
N ALA A 136 1.55 3.92 16.63
CA ALA A 136 1.25 2.87 15.67
C ALA A 136 1.20 3.46 14.25
N ARG A 137 1.62 2.68 13.24
CA ARG A 137 1.66 3.11 11.85
C ARG A 137 0.97 2.11 10.95
N PHE A 138 0.25 2.63 9.97
CA PHE A 138 -0.39 1.82 8.95
C PHE A 138 -0.41 2.53 7.59
N HIS A 139 -0.46 1.74 6.52
CA HIS A 139 -0.84 2.22 5.20
C HIS A 139 -2.35 2.26 5.10
N TRP A 140 -2.87 3.35 4.57
CA TRP A 140 -4.26 3.49 4.21
C TRP A 140 -4.36 3.73 2.71
N VAL A 141 -4.79 2.70 2.00
CA VAL A 141 -5.07 2.77 0.55
C VAL A 141 -6.56 3.00 0.38
N ARG A 142 -6.92 3.98 -0.44
CA ARG A 142 -8.31 4.38 -0.67
C ARG A 142 -8.58 4.52 -2.15
N LYS A 143 -9.74 4.04 -2.57
CA LYS A 143 -10.25 4.17 -3.94
C LYS A 143 -11.74 4.48 -3.90
N ARG A 144 -12.23 5.21 -4.89
CA ARG A 144 -13.66 5.28 -5.13
C ARG A 144 -14.12 3.95 -5.73
N TYR A 145 -15.05 3.27 -5.08
CA TYR A 145 -15.60 2.01 -5.55
C TYR A 145 -16.46 2.21 -6.80
N GLU A 146 -16.25 1.41 -7.82
CA GLU A 146 -17.06 1.40 -9.03
C GLU A 146 -18.10 0.27 -8.97
N ALA A 147 -19.31 0.62 -8.59
CA ALA A 147 -20.41 -0.35 -8.56
C ALA A 147 -20.74 -0.86 -9.97
N VAL A 148 -21.03 -2.16 -10.07
CA VAL A 148 -21.47 -2.82 -11.30
C VAL A 148 -22.85 -3.41 -11.06
N GLU A 149 -23.76 -3.22 -11.99
CA GLU A 149 -25.12 -3.74 -11.90
C GLU A 149 -25.11 -5.28 -11.80
N GLY A 150 -25.86 -5.81 -10.84
CA GLY A 150 -25.95 -7.26 -10.59
C GLY A 150 -24.78 -7.84 -9.78
N ILE A 151 -23.80 -7.03 -9.37
CA ILE A 151 -22.69 -7.44 -8.50
C ILE A 151 -22.89 -6.83 -7.11
N GLU A 152 -22.95 -7.69 -6.10
CA GLU A 152 -23.05 -7.25 -4.70
C GLU A 152 -21.77 -6.59 -4.22
N LEU A 153 -21.89 -5.67 -3.25
CA LEU A 153 -20.74 -5.09 -2.56
C LEU A 153 -19.97 -6.19 -1.80
N PRO A 154 -18.63 -6.14 -1.80
CA PRO A 154 -17.84 -7.05 -1.00
C PRO A 154 -18.05 -6.81 0.49
N SER A 155 -17.96 -7.86 1.30
CA SER A 155 -18.08 -7.75 2.75
C SER A 155 -16.77 -7.23 3.38
N ALA A 156 -16.91 -6.45 4.44
CA ALA A 156 -15.78 -6.06 5.27
C ALA A 156 -15.13 -7.29 5.95
N PHE A 157 -13.81 -7.31 6.05
CA PHE A 157 -13.09 -8.36 6.77
C PHE A 157 -11.78 -7.86 7.37
N VAL A 158 -11.31 -8.61 8.36
CA VAL A 158 -10.02 -8.39 9.02
C VAL A 158 -9.23 -9.70 9.00
N THR A 159 -7.94 -9.61 8.70
CA THR A 159 -7.02 -10.75 8.73
C THR A 159 -5.60 -10.26 9.09
N ASN A 160 -4.63 -11.16 9.07
CA ASN A 160 -3.21 -10.83 9.18
C ASN A 160 -2.44 -11.52 8.06
N GLU A 161 -1.37 -10.92 7.56
CA GLU A 161 -0.54 -11.52 6.51
C GLU A 161 0.03 -12.90 6.89
N GLN A 162 0.21 -13.14 8.20
CA GLN A 162 0.71 -14.42 8.73
C GLN A 162 -0.33 -15.55 8.60
N ASP A 163 -1.60 -15.20 8.46
CA ASP A 163 -2.71 -16.16 8.32
C ASP A 163 -3.03 -16.45 6.83
N VAL A 164 -2.36 -15.76 5.92
CA VAL A 164 -2.56 -15.89 4.47
C VAL A 164 -1.30 -16.46 3.82
N ALA A 165 -1.41 -17.64 3.25
CA ALA A 165 -0.27 -18.29 2.60
C ALA A 165 0.22 -17.53 1.37
N ILE A 166 1.53 -17.49 1.15
CA ILE A 166 2.10 -17.00 -0.11
C ILE A 166 1.72 -17.98 -1.22
N ARG A 167 1.15 -17.47 -2.29
CA ARG A 167 0.91 -18.22 -3.53
C ARG A 167 2.09 -17.99 -4.46
N TRP A 168 2.96 -19.00 -4.55
CA TRP A 168 4.13 -18.95 -5.40
C TRP A 168 3.74 -19.04 -6.87
N MET A 169 4.46 -18.32 -7.71
CA MET A 169 4.27 -18.39 -9.16
C MET A 169 4.79 -19.73 -9.70
N PRO A 170 4.09 -20.33 -10.66
CA PRO A 170 4.53 -21.56 -11.29
C PRO A 170 5.97 -21.46 -11.83
N ASP A 171 6.72 -22.55 -11.74
CA ASP A 171 8.08 -22.70 -12.28
C ASP A 171 9.13 -21.75 -11.70
N THR A 172 8.84 -21.08 -10.58
CA THR A 172 9.77 -20.14 -9.92
C THR A 172 10.56 -20.77 -8.77
N ARG A 173 10.37 -22.05 -8.48
CA ARG A 173 10.98 -22.74 -7.33
C ARG A 173 10.69 -22.05 -6.00
N ASP A 174 9.47 -21.54 -5.84
CA ASP A 174 9.01 -20.81 -4.65
C ASP A 174 9.89 -19.59 -4.30
N THR A 175 10.36 -18.87 -5.32
CA THR A 175 11.17 -17.67 -5.11
C THR A 175 10.43 -16.37 -5.41
N TRP A 176 9.31 -16.43 -6.13
CA TRP A 176 8.44 -15.29 -6.43
C TRP A 176 6.99 -15.66 -6.14
N GLY A 177 6.34 -14.92 -5.28
CA GLY A 177 4.96 -15.20 -4.90
C GLY A 177 4.21 -13.98 -4.38
N THR A 178 2.93 -14.18 -4.12
CA THR A 178 2.02 -13.12 -3.67
C THR A 178 1.17 -13.60 -2.50
N THR A 179 1.15 -12.85 -1.40
CA THR A 179 0.13 -12.97 -0.36
C THR A 179 -1.11 -12.21 -0.82
N ARG A 180 -2.16 -12.93 -1.17
CA ARG A 180 -3.41 -12.37 -1.69
C ARG A 180 -4.48 -12.40 -0.62
N PHE A 181 -4.96 -11.23 -0.23
CA PHE A 181 -6.02 -11.10 0.77
C PHE A 181 -7.42 -11.25 0.18
N VAL A 182 -7.53 -11.14 -1.14
CA VAL A 182 -8.75 -11.28 -1.92
C VAL A 182 -8.50 -12.25 -3.07
N GLU A 183 -9.48 -13.09 -3.39
CA GLU A 183 -9.37 -13.98 -4.54
C GLU A 183 -9.35 -13.17 -5.84
N PRO A 184 -8.43 -13.50 -6.78
CA PRO A 184 -8.21 -12.71 -8.00
C PRO A 184 -9.42 -12.64 -8.94
N ASP A 185 -10.29 -13.62 -8.88
CA ASP A 185 -11.50 -13.77 -9.70
C ASP A 185 -12.79 -13.33 -8.98
N ASP A 186 -12.68 -12.83 -7.75
CA ASP A 186 -13.82 -12.25 -7.05
C ASP A 186 -14.15 -10.86 -7.61
N VAL A 187 -15.06 -10.84 -8.58
CA VAL A 187 -15.49 -9.64 -9.29
C VAL A 187 -16.18 -8.59 -8.42
N ARG A 188 -16.47 -8.89 -7.15
CA ARG A 188 -16.98 -7.89 -6.19
C ARG A 188 -15.94 -6.84 -5.83
N HIS A 189 -14.64 -7.18 -5.90
CA HIS A 189 -13.55 -6.26 -5.60
C HIS A 189 -13.06 -5.55 -6.85
N ASP A 190 -12.97 -4.24 -6.82
CA ASP A 190 -12.44 -3.43 -7.92
C ASP A 190 -11.07 -2.81 -7.63
N MET A 191 -10.47 -3.16 -6.51
CA MET A 191 -9.05 -3.01 -6.23
C MET A 191 -8.50 -4.23 -5.49
N HIS A 192 -7.20 -4.47 -5.65
CA HIS A 192 -6.47 -5.41 -4.80
C HIS A 192 -5.30 -4.72 -4.12
N VAL A 193 -5.12 -4.98 -2.84
CA VAL A 193 -3.91 -4.61 -2.09
C VAL A 193 -3.31 -5.90 -1.57
N ASN A 194 -2.14 -6.26 -2.10
CA ASN A 194 -1.46 -7.54 -1.87
C ASN A 194 -0.03 -7.31 -1.40
N ILE A 195 0.65 -8.36 -0.95
CA ILE A 195 2.09 -8.33 -0.72
C ILE A 195 2.76 -9.23 -1.74
N VAL A 196 3.69 -8.67 -2.51
CA VAL A 196 4.58 -9.44 -3.38
C VAL A 196 5.86 -9.75 -2.63
N THR A 197 6.32 -10.98 -2.74
CA THR A 197 7.52 -11.49 -2.09
C THR A 197 8.45 -12.10 -3.13
N LEU A 198 9.69 -11.63 -3.14
CA LEU A 198 10.79 -12.23 -3.88
C LEU A 198 11.87 -12.66 -2.89
N GLU A 199 12.28 -13.92 -2.95
CA GLU A 199 13.39 -14.45 -2.16
C GLU A 199 14.73 -13.90 -2.67
N PRO A 200 15.83 -13.99 -1.91
CA PRO A 200 17.12 -13.45 -2.31
C PRO A 200 17.54 -13.86 -3.71
N GLY A 201 17.86 -12.89 -4.57
CA GLY A 201 18.25 -13.09 -5.95
C GLY A 201 17.14 -13.57 -6.90
N ALA A 202 15.89 -13.63 -6.44
CA ALA A 202 14.76 -13.94 -7.29
C ALA A 202 14.51 -12.87 -8.34
N VAL A 203 13.91 -13.24 -9.44
CA VAL A 203 13.66 -12.34 -10.56
C VAL A 203 12.25 -12.52 -11.10
N ILE A 204 11.68 -11.42 -11.60
CA ILE A 204 10.62 -11.43 -12.61
C ILE A 204 11.34 -11.27 -13.94
N PRO A 205 11.56 -12.37 -14.70
CA PRO A 205 12.61 -12.42 -15.72
C PRO A 205 12.20 -11.86 -17.08
N PHE A 206 11.05 -11.23 -17.17
CA PHE A 206 10.51 -10.64 -18.40
C PHE A 206 9.89 -9.29 -18.12
N GLU A 207 9.86 -8.45 -19.12
CA GLU A 207 9.13 -7.19 -19.05
C GLU A 207 7.64 -7.47 -19.18
N GLU A 208 6.93 -7.42 -18.06
CA GLU A 208 5.48 -7.52 -18.04
C GLU A 208 4.83 -6.14 -18.13
N THR A 209 3.62 -6.08 -18.68
CA THR A 209 2.76 -4.91 -18.64
C THR A 209 1.40 -5.30 -18.07
N HIS A 210 0.78 -4.39 -17.36
CA HIS A 210 -0.56 -4.59 -16.80
C HIS A 210 -1.50 -3.48 -17.25
N VAL A 211 -2.77 -3.83 -17.44
CA VAL A 211 -3.83 -2.85 -17.71
C VAL A 211 -4.08 -1.94 -16.53
N MET A 212 -3.65 -2.35 -15.34
CA MET A 212 -3.88 -1.68 -14.07
C MET A 212 -2.79 -0.66 -13.78
N GLU A 213 -3.18 0.41 -13.10
CA GLU A 213 -2.29 1.30 -12.38
C GLU A 213 -1.76 0.62 -11.12
N HIS A 214 -0.51 0.91 -10.74
CA HIS A 214 0.11 0.33 -9.55
C HIS A 214 0.64 1.40 -8.59
N GLY A 215 0.44 1.13 -7.29
CA GLY A 215 1.18 1.76 -6.21
C GLY A 215 1.95 0.69 -5.44
N LEU A 216 3.26 0.82 -5.35
CA LEU A 216 4.14 -0.15 -4.70
C LEU A 216 4.90 0.53 -3.56
N TYR A 217 4.72 0.05 -2.35
CA TYR A 217 5.53 0.51 -1.21
C TYR A 217 6.45 -0.61 -0.74
N VAL A 218 7.75 -0.36 -0.79
CA VAL A 218 8.74 -1.36 -0.40
C VAL A 218 8.75 -1.55 1.12
N LEU A 219 8.35 -2.73 1.57
CA LEU A 219 8.27 -3.10 2.98
C LEU A 219 9.63 -3.51 3.53
N GLU A 220 10.38 -4.31 2.78
CA GLU A 220 11.71 -4.79 3.16
C GLU A 220 12.60 -5.10 1.96
N GLY A 221 13.90 -5.05 2.18
CA GLY A 221 14.91 -5.44 1.19
C GLY A 221 15.23 -4.36 0.17
N LYS A 222 15.92 -4.78 -0.88
CA LYS A 222 16.33 -3.97 -2.03
C LYS A 222 16.10 -4.72 -3.32
N ALA A 223 15.84 -4.00 -4.39
CA ALA A 223 15.72 -4.55 -5.73
C ALA A 223 16.20 -3.55 -6.78
N VAL A 224 16.48 -4.06 -7.96
CA VAL A 224 16.62 -3.26 -9.16
C VAL A 224 15.42 -3.54 -10.05
N TYR A 225 14.71 -2.48 -10.42
CA TYR A 225 13.61 -2.53 -11.38
C TYR A 225 14.05 -2.05 -12.74
N ARG A 226 13.57 -2.73 -13.76
CA ARG A 226 13.44 -2.18 -15.09
C ARG A 226 12.06 -1.54 -15.18
N LEU A 227 11.99 -0.22 -15.25
CA LEU A 227 10.73 0.53 -15.39
C LEU A 227 10.76 1.32 -16.68
N ASN A 228 9.82 1.04 -17.59
CA ASN A 228 9.84 1.58 -18.94
C ASN A 228 11.20 1.31 -19.61
N ARG A 229 12.05 2.34 -19.78
CA ARG A 229 13.39 2.20 -20.38
C ARG A 229 14.53 2.33 -19.36
N ASP A 230 14.19 2.57 -18.11
CA ASP A 230 15.17 2.94 -17.09
C ASP A 230 15.43 1.78 -16.13
N TRP A 231 16.62 1.78 -15.55
CA TRP A 231 16.99 0.92 -14.44
C TRP A 231 16.99 1.75 -13.16
N VAL A 232 16.18 1.36 -12.18
CA VAL A 232 16.03 2.07 -10.92
C VAL A 232 16.29 1.14 -9.75
N GLU A 233 17.08 1.59 -8.78
CA GLU A 233 17.27 0.90 -7.52
C GLU A 233 16.21 1.38 -6.52
N VAL A 234 15.61 0.43 -5.81
CA VAL A 234 14.62 0.69 -4.77
C VAL A 234 14.94 -0.09 -3.50
N GLU A 235 14.57 0.48 -2.36
CA GLU A 235 14.83 -0.12 -1.05
C GLU A 235 13.66 0.11 -0.09
N ALA A 236 13.73 -0.58 1.05
CA ALA A 236 12.69 -0.48 2.09
C ALA A 236 12.39 0.97 2.46
N GLY A 237 11.10 1.34 2.38
CA GLY A 237 10.58 2.68 2.60
C GLY A 237 10.39 3.51 1.34
N ASP A 238 10.82 3.05 0.18
CA ASP A 238 10.56 3.73 -1.10
C ASP A 238 9.14 3.44 -1.57
N PHE A 239 8.54 4.41 -2.25
CA PHE A 239 7.28 4.27 -2.96
C PHE A 239 7.52 4.38 -4.46
N MET A 240 6.86 3.51 -5.22
CA MET A 240 6.79 3.56 -6.68
C MET A 240 5.35 3.70 -7.11
N TRP A 241 5.12 4.52 -8.12
CA TRP A 241 3.89 4.54 -8.90
C TRP A 241 4.19 4.10 -10.32
N LEU A 242 3.38 3.20 -10.87
CA LEU A 242 3.46 2.77 -12.25
C LEU A 242 2.12 3.05 -12.93
N ARG A 243 2.18 3.75 -14.05
CA ARG A 243 1.04 3.94 -14.92
C ARG A 243 0.61 2.61 -15.52
N ALA A 244 -0.68 2.48 -15.83
CA ALA A 244 -1.18 1.38 -16.65
C ALA A 244 -0.30 1.19 -17.89
N PHE A 245 0.02 -0.07 -18.20
CA PHE A 245 0.90 -0.49 -19.30
C PHE A 245 2.39 -0.10 -19.18
N CYS A 246 2.85 0.43 -18.07
CA CYS A 246 4.28 0.64 -17.85
C CYS A 246 5.01 -0.72 -17.88
N PRO A 247 5.95 -0.95 -18.81
CA PRO A 247 6.75 -2.18 -18.80
C PRO A 247 7.62 -2.26 -17.55
N GLN A 248 7.63 -3.41 -16.88
CA GLN A 248 8.35 -3.61 -15.64
C GLN A 248 8.96 -5.01 -15.54
N ALA A 249 10.13 -5.09 -14.94
CA ALA A 249 10.78 -6.32 -14.50
C ALA A 249 11.47 -6.05 -13.17
N CYS A 250 11.65 -7.08 -12.33
CA CYS A 250 12.22 -6.93 -11.00
C CYS A 250 13.33 -7.95 -10.75
N TYR A 251 14.41 -7.48 -10.14
CA TYR A 251 15.57 -8.27 -9.76
C TYR A 251 15.85 -8.01 -8.27
N ALA A 252 15.45 -8.96 -7.42
CA ALA A 252 15.66 -8.86 -5.98
C ALA A 252 17.16 -8.88 -5.64
N GLY A 253 17.55 -8.10 -4.64
CA GLY A 253 18.89 -8.06 -4.11
C GLY A 253 19.24 -9.29 -3.26
N PRO A 254 20.31 -9.21 -2.44
CA PRO A 254 20.81 -10.34 -1.66
C PRO A 254 19.93 -10.71 -0.45
N ASN A 255 18.95 -9.89 -0.14
CA ASN A 255 17.98 -10.14 0.91
C ASN A 255 16.59 -10.31 0.31
N ARG A 256 15.67 -10.92 1.07
CA ARG A 256 14.26 -11.00 0.69
C ARG A 256 13.75 -9.59 0.37
N PHE A 257 13.03 -9.46 -0.73
CA PHE A 257 12.42 -8.21 -1.17
C PHE A 257 10.90 -8.34 -1.13
N ARG A 258 10.23 -7.41 -0.43
CA ARG A 258 8.78 -7.42 -0.29
C ARG A 258 8.21 -6.02 -0.46
N TYR A 259 7.06 -5.94 -1.10
CA TYR A 259 6.34 -4.68 -1.24
C TYR A 259 4.83 -4.86 -1.14
N LEU A 260 4.19 -3.85 -0.56
CA LEU A 260 2.73 -3.70 -0.57
C LEU A 260 2.33 -3.15 -1.94
N LEU A 261 1.51 -3.88 -2.66
CA LEU A 261 1.08 -3.57 -4.02
C LEU A 261 -0.40 -3.20 -4.03
N TYR A 262 -0.70 -1.97 -4.41
CA TYR A 262 -2.02 -1.58 -4.90
C TYR A 262 -2.11 -1.84 -6.40
N LYS A 263 -3.25 -2.33 -6.84
CA LYS A 263 -3.67 -2.31 -8.23
C LYS A 263 -5.17 -2.10 -8.33
N ASP A 264 -5.61 -1.24 -9.23
CA ASP A 264 -7.00 -1.21 -9.65
C ASP A 264 -7.27 -2.47 -10.47
N VAL A 265 -8.43 -3.07 -10.26
CA VAL A 265 -8.81 -4.31 -10.96
C VAL A 265 -9.83 -3.96 -12.01
N ASN A 266 -9.42 -4.09 -13.25
CA ASN A 266 -10.30 -3.83 -14.39
C ASN A 266 -11.30 -4.97 -14.58
N ARG A 267 -12.42 -4.94 -13.83
CA ARG A 267 -13.54 -5.87 -13.99
C ARG A 267 -14.38 -5.55 -15.21
N HIS A 268 -14.47 -4.28 -15.53
CA HIS A 268 -15.36 -3.74 -16.53
C HIS A 268 -14.79 -2.44 -17.08
N ALA A 269 -14.48 -2.43 -18.37
CA ALA A 269 -13.91 -1.25 -18.99
C ALA A 269 -14.98 -0.15 -19.11
N ARG A 270 -14.71 1.01 -18.55
CA ARG A 270 -15.48 2.22 -18.86
C ARG A 270 -15.24 2.61 -20.31
N LEU A 271 -16.32 2.80 -21.07
CA LEU A 271 -16.29 3.25 -22.45
C LEU A 271 -16.62 4.75 -22.55
N GLY A 272 -16.03 5.56 -21.72
CA GLY A 272 -16.21 7.00 -21.73
C GLY A 272 -15.49 7.65 -20.54
N LEU A 273 -14.97 8.84 -20.76
CA LEU A 273 -14.36 9.70 -19.73
C LEU A 273 -15.43 10.56 -19.06
#